data_f26f0210c5ea535a9590089ab43c12e0
#
_entry.id   f26f0210c5ea535a9590089ab43c12e0
#
_cell.length_a   1.000
_cell.length_b   1.000
_cell.length_c   1.000
_cell.angle_alpha   90.00
_cell.angle_beta   90.00
_cell.angle_gamma   90.00
#
_symmetry.space_group_name_H-M   'P 1'
#
loop_
_entity.id
_entity.type
_entity.pdbx_description
1 polymer ?
#
loop_
_entity_poly.entity_id
_entity_poly.type
_entity_poly.pdbx_seq_one_letter_code
_entity_poly.pdbx_strand_id
1 'polypeptide(L)'
;RNAANPPAFEIFHNTVTEGYPEHWHTAIEIIMPTRGEYEVVVGKDSYNLKEGDIIMINSGVVHGMRFVSQGERIVMLVEPGCVENQEEMETIFLRLPAIYFKKEDEEDPFYLFLRSQILELVREYDNEGAVMTHRICTGLKELFSEFGRKGFSDANAQNTFGAMKQQEYIEAVLSACRYINVHYM
;
A
#
# COMPACT_ATOMS: atom_id res chain seq x y z
N ARG A 1 9.29 -18.18 21.18
CA ARG A 1 9.13 -16.85 20.53
C ARG A 1 7.68 -16.47 20.75
N ASN A 2 7.42 -15.43 21.55
CA ASN A 2 6.10 -14.86 21.66
C ASN A 2 5.68 -14.45 20.25
N ALA A 3 4.46 -14.79 19.84
CA ALA A 3 3.84 -14.25 18.65
C ALA A 3 3.66 -12.74 18.91
N ALA A 4 4.69 -11.96 18.58
CA ALA A 4 4.59 -10.51 18.61
C ALA A 4 3.55 -10.12 17.56
N ASN A 5 2.65 -9.20 17.90
CA ASN A 5 1.79 -8.57 16.89
C ASN A 5 2.67 -8.16 15.69
N PRO A 6 2.21 -8.37 14.46
CA PRO A 6 2.95 -7.92 13.30
C PRO A 6 3.30 -6.43 13.48
N PRO A 7 4.46 -5.97 13.02
CA PRO A 7 4.82 -4.58 13.12
C PRO A 7 3.76 -3.73 12.41
N ALA A 8 3.45 -2.57 12.98
CA ALA A 8 2.43 -1.67 12.43
C ALA A 8 2.76 -1.21 10.99
N PHE A 9 4.02 -1.26 10.61
CA PHE A 9 4.53 -1.00 9.28
C PHE A 9 5.90 -1.68 9.08
N GLU A 10 6.23 -1.93 7.81
CA GLU A 10 7.56 -2.37 7.38
C GLU A 10 7.96 -1.61 6.11
N ILE A 11 9.22 -1.24 5.98
CA ILE A 11 9.76 -0.58 4.80
C ILE A 11 10.97 -1.37 4.31
N PHE A 12 10.96 -1.73 3.03
CA PHE A 12 12.01 -2.51 2.41
C PHE A 12 12.64 -1.74 1.25
N HIS A 13 13.97 -1.68 1.24
CA HIS A 13 14.76 -1.38 0.06
C HIS A 13 15.07 -2.69 -0.66
N ASN A 14 14.32 -2.97 -1.70
CA ASN A 14 14.41 -4.26 -2.36
C ASN A 14 15.22 -4.14 -3.65
N THR A 15 16.38 -4.83 -3.69
CA THR A 15 17.25 -4.95 -4.86
C THR A 15 17.12 -6.30 -5.56
N VAL A 16 16.08 -7.09 -5.21
CA VAL A 16 15.89 -8.44 -5.72
C VAL A 16 15.58 -8.41 -7.21
N THR A 17 16.20 -9.34 -7.91
CA THR A 17 16.07 -9.55 -9.37
C THR A 17 14.97 -10.56 -9.73
N GLU A 18 14.13 -10.93 -8.77
CA GLU A 18 13.10 -11.96 -8.95
C GLU A 18 11.70 -11.35 -8.83
N GLY A 19 10.73 -11.97 -9.49
CA GLY A 19 9.34 -11.65 -9.32
C GLY A 19 8.80 -12.18 -7.98
N TYR A 20 7.61 -11.74 -7.62
CA TYR A 20 6.87 -12.23 -6.46
C TYR A 20 5.59 -12.91 -6.93
N PRO A 21 5.32 -14.16 -6.54
CA PRO A 21 4.11 -14.86 -6.96
C PRO A 21 2.86 -14.16 -6.43
N GLU A 22 1.72 -14.44 -7.03
CA GLU A 22 0.43 -13.93 -6.55
C GLU A 22 0.18 -14.37 -5.11
N HIS A 23 -0.14 -13.41 -4.26
CA HIS A 23 -0.40 -13.58 -2.83
C HIS A 23 -1.34 -12.47 -2.35
N TRP A 24 -1.70 -12.49 -1.10
CA TRP A 24 -2.44 -11.44 -0.41
C TRP A 24 -2.00 -11.33 1.05
N HIS A 25 -2.19 -10.17 1.65
CA HIS A 25 -1.92 -9.90 3.07
C HIS A 25 -2.85 -8.80 3.60
N THR A 26 -2.85 -8.59 4.91
CA THR A 26 -3.69 -7.59 5.59
C THR A 26 -3.16 -6.16 5.45
N ALA A 27 -1.89 -6.00 5.18
CA ALA A 27 -1.28 -4.69 5.01
C ALA A 27 -1.71 -4.01 3.70
N ILE A 28 -1.76 -2.69 3.70
CA ILE A 28 -1.75 -1.87 2.49
C ILE A 28 -0.30 -1.88 1.99
N GLU A 29 -0.09 -2.13 0.69
CA GLU A 29 1.25 -2.12 0.10
C GLU A 29 1.43 -0.91 -0.81
N ILE A 30 2.54 -0.19 -0.62
CA ILE A 30 2.96 0.91 -1.49
C ILE A 30 4.27 0.51 -2.14
N ILE A 31 4.32 0.55 -3.49
CA ILE A 31 5.51 0.19 -4.26
C ILE A 31 5.93 1.40 -5.10
N MET A 32 7.22 1.75 -5.03
CA MET A 32 7.83 2.79 -5.83
C MET A 32 9.19 2.31 -6.35
N PRO A 33 9.34 2.02 -7.66
CA PRO A 33 10.64 1.77 -8.25
C PRO A 33 11.53 3.00 -8.12
N THR A 34 12.76 2.83 -7.63
CA THR A 34 13.80 3.85 -7.59
C THR A 34 14.78 3.70 -8.75
N ARG A 35 14.78 2.51 -9.38
CA ARG A 35 15.53 2.20 -10.59
C ARG A 35 14.91 0.99 -11.29
N GLY A 36 14.91 1.00 -12.63
CA GLY A 36 14.39 -0.10 -13.45
C GLY A 36 12.87 -0.10 -13.57
N GLU A 37 12.33 -1.20 -14.09
CA GLU A 37 10.91 -1.37 -14.38
C GLU A 37 10.39 -2.66 -13.76
N TYR A 38 9.12 -2.61 -13.31
CA TYR A 38 8.42 -3.74 -12.70
C TYR A 38 7.00 -3.85 -13.23
N GLU A 39 6.54 -5.07 -13.48
CA GLU A 39 5.14 -5.33 -13.74
C GLU A 39 4.47 -5.80 -12.44
N VAL A 40 3.46 -5.06 -12.00
CA VAL A 40 2.62 -5.41 -10.86
C VAL A 40 1.27 -5.87 -11.37
N VAL A 41 0.86 -7.07 -10.99
CA VAL A 41 -0.42 -7.65 -11.35
C VAL A 41 -1.35 -7.56 -10.14
N VAL A 42 -2.54 -6.97 -10.33
CA VAL A 42 -3.55 -6.81 -9.29
C VAL A 42 -4.87 -7.40 -9.81
N GLY A 43 -5.20 -8.59 -9.34
CA GLY A 43 -6.33 -9.34 -9.87
C GLY A 43 -6.19 -9.64 -11.36
N LYS A 44 -6.94 -8.94 -12.22
CA LYS A 44 -6.89 -9.09 -13.69
C LYS A 44 -6.12 -7.99 -14.39
N ASP A 45 -5.78 -6.94 -13.67
CA ASP A 45 -5.13 -5.76 -14.21
C ASP A 45 -3.60 -5.87 -14.04
N SER A 46 -2.87 -5.30 -14.99
CA SER A 46 -1.42 -5.27 -14.98
C SER A 46 -0.93 -3.82 -15.12
N TYR A 47 0.04 -3.45 -14.29
CA TYR A 47 0.62 -2.12 -14.21
C TYR A 47 2.12 -2.21 -14.45
N ASN A 48 2.61 -1.56 -15.52
CA ASN A 48 4.04 -1.44 -15.77
C ASN A 48 4.57 -0.18 -15.05
N LEU A 49 5.22 -0.39 -13.92
CA LEU A 49 5.82 0.67 -13.12
C LEU A 49 7.22 0.99 -13.64
N LYS A 50 7.45 2.25 -13.95
CA LYS A 50 8.76 2.82 -14.23
C LYS A 50 9.32 3.50 -12.99
N GLU A 51 10.59 3.90 -13.07
CA GLU A 51 11.24 4.68 -12.01
C GLU A 51 10.43 5.91 -11.62
N GLY A 52 10.08 6.00 -10.35
CA GLY A 52 9.28 7.08 -9.76
C GLY A 52 7.77 6.88 -9.83
N ASP A 53 7.26 5.91 -10.60
CA ASP A 53 5.84 5.55 -10.53
C ASP A 53 5.49 5.02 -9.14
N ILE A 54 4.26 5.22 -8.71
CA ILE A 54 3.80 4.77 -7.39
C ILE A 54 2.52 3.98 -7.57
N ILE A 55 2.47 2.77 -7.02
CA ILE A 55 1.23 2.02 -6.90
C ILE A 55 0.94 1.75 -5.42
N MET A 56 -0.30 1.94 -5.03
CA MET A 56 -0.81 1.55 -3.74
C MET A 56 -1.84 0.44 -3.92
N ILE A 57 -1.62 -0.69 -3.27
CA ILE A 57 -2.47 -1.89 -3.33
C ILE A 57 -3.16 -2.03 -1.99
N ASN A 58 -4.47 -2.23 -2.03
CA ASN A 58 -5.28 -2.27 -0.82
C ASN A 58 -5.13 -3.59 -0.06
N SER A 59 -5.46 -3.55 1.23
CA SER A 59 -5.51 -4.71 2.13
C SER A 59 -6.37 -5.83 1.53
N GLY A 60 -5.89 -7.07 1.60
CA GLY A 60 -6.61 -8.26 1.17
C GLY A 60 -6.70 -8.47 -0.34
N VAL A 61 -6.17 -7.57 -1.15
CA VAL A 61 -6.19 -7.67 -2.62
C VAL A 61 -5.13 -8.66 -3.09
N VAL A 62 -5.53 -9.61 -3.95
CA VAL A 62 -4.57 -10.54 -4.58
C VAL A 62 -3.72 -9.80 -5.58
N HIS A 63 -2.42 -9.85 -5.40
CA HIS A 63 -1.45 -9.18 -6.27
C HIS A 63 -0.16 -9.98 -6.36
N GLY A 64 0.64 -9.66 -7.36
CA GLY A 64 1.94 -10.26 -7.59
C GLY A 64 2.84 -9.32 -8.37
N MET A 65 4.10 -9.68 -8.48
CA MET A 65 5.10 -8.87 -9.16
C MET A 65 5.89 -9.71 -10.12
N ARG A 66 6.01 -9.25 -11.36
CA ARG A 66 6.81 -9.90 -12.38
C ARG A 66 8.10 -9.12 -12.59
N PHE A 67 9.18 -9.85 -12.71
CA PHE A 67 10.47 -9.28 -13.07
C PHE A 67 10.45 -8.80 -14.53
N VAL A 68 10.83 -7.56 -14.76
CA VAL A 68 10.99 -6.99 -16.10
C VAL A 68 12.47 -6.68 -16.36
N SER A 69 13.11 -5.95 -15.43
CA SER A 69 14.50 -5.57 -15.53
C SER A 69 15.17 -5.53 -14.16
N GLN A 70 16.48 -5.60 -14.12
CA GLN A 70 17.23 -5.38 -12.89
C GLN A 70 17.00 -3.95 -12.39
N GLY A 71 16.65 -3.82 -11.10
CA GLY A 71 16.34 -2.52 -10.54
C GLY A 71 16.29 -2.52 -9.02
N GLU A 72 15.79 -1.42 -8.49
CA GLU A 72 15.61 -1.17 -7.07
C GLU A 72 14.22 -0.58 -6.84
N ARG A 73 13.62 -0.92 -5.71
CA ARG A 73 12.30 -0.42 -5.34
C ARG A 73 12.18 -0.23 -3.84
N ILE A 74 11.36 0.72 -3.46
CA ILE A 74 10.82 0.85 -2.12
C ILE A 74 9.52 0.05 -2.07
N VAL A 75 9.37 -0.79 -1.06
CA VAL A 75 8.11 -1.46 -0.72
C VAL A 75 7.78 -1.10 0.71
N MET A 76 6.58 -0.56 0.94
CA MET A 76 6.07 -0.22 2.27
C MET A 76 4.84 -1.07 2.54
N LEU A 77 4.85 -1.82 3.63
CA LEU A 77 3.70 -2.53 4.16
C LEU A 77 3.17 -1.77 5.36
N VAL A 78 1.89 -1.39 5.32
CA VAL A 78 1.24 -0.62 6.39
C VAL A 78 0.01 -1.37 6.86
N GLU A 79 0.04 -1.85 8.11
CA GLU A 79 -1.13 -2.46 8.70
C GLU A 79 -2.23 -1.40 8.94
N PRO A 80 -3.49 -1.67 8.57
CA PRO A 80 -4.58 -0.71 8.71
C PRO A 80 -4.71 -0.14 10.13
N GLY A 81 -4.41 -0.95 11.16
CA GLY A 81 -4.42 -0.53 12.56
C GLY A 81 -3.43 0.60 12.90
N CYS A 82 -2.39 0.83 12.08
CA CYS A 82 -1.48 1.96 12.26
C CYS A 82 -2.15 3.32 11.96
N VAL A 83 -3.25 3.29 11.22
CA VAL A 83 -3.97 4.47 10.75
C VAL A 83 -5.32 4.63 11.46
N GLU A 84 -5.59 3.80 12.50
CA GLU A 84 -6.89 3.74 13.20
C GLU A 84 -7.36 5.08 13.74
N ASN A 85 -8.59 5.34 13.45
CA ASN A 85 -9.71 6.18 13.87
C ASN A 85 -10.42 6.85 12.68
N GLN A 86 -10.56 6.16 11.57
CA GLN A 86 -11.01 6.83 10.36
C GLN A 86 -12.04 5.97 9.64
N GLU A 87 -13.28 5.98 10.13
CA GLU A 87 -14.45 5.48 9.38
C GLU A 87 -14.48 6.08 7.95
N GLU A 88 -13.95 7.30 7.78
CA GLU A 88 -13.80 7.94 6.48
C GLU A 88 -12.74 7.27 5.60
N MET A 89 -11.64 6.79 6.18
CA MET A 89 -10.54 6.14 5.45
C MET A 89 -10.93 4.74 4.97
N GLU A 90 -11.64 3.97 5.79
CA GLU A 90 -12.17 2.67 5.37
C GLU A 90 -13.01 2.83 4.09
N THR A 91 -13.82 3.88 4.01
CA THR A 91 -14.69 4.13 2.85
C THR A 91 -13.92 4.42 1.57
N ILE A 92 -12.73 5.01 1.64
CA ILE A 92 -11.92 5.37 0.47
C ILE A 92 -11.09 4.18 -0.01
N PHE A 93 -10.46 3.47 0.93
CA PHE A 93 -9.64 2.29 0.60
C PHE A 93 -10.48 1.08 0.18
N LEU A 94 -11.73 1.00 0.64
CA LEU A 94 -12.64 -0.10 0.32
C LEU A 94 -13.11 -0.11 -1.15
N ARG A 95 -12.94 0.98 -1.90
CA ARG A 95 -13.53 1.11 -3.24
C ARG A 95 -12.61 0.71 -4.39
N LEU A 96 -11.30 0.81 -4.22
CA LEU A 96 -10.35 0.58 -5.30
C LEU A 96 -9.33 -0.50 -4.89
N PRO A 97 -9.14 -1.56 -5.70
CA PRO A 97 -8.15 -2.61 -5.42
C PRO A 97 -6.72 -2.07 -5.45
N ALA A 98 -6.43 -1.12 -6.34
CA ALA A 98 -5.17 -0.41 -6.41
C ALA A 98 -5.36 1.00 -6.97
N ILE A 99 -4.43 1.90 -6.62
CA ILE A 99 -4.34 3.26 -7.14
C ILE A 99 -2.94 3.44 -7.72
N TYR A 100 -2.87 3.84 -8.99
CA TYR A 100 -1.62 4.00 -9.72
C TYR A 100 -1.38 5.46 -10.07
N PHE A 101 -0.19 5.96 -9.75
CA PHE A 101 0.30 7.31 -10.05
C PHE A 101 1.53 7.21 -10.93
N LYS A 102 1.50 7.88 -12.07
CA LYS A 102 2.64 7.95 -12.98
C LYS A 102 3.56 9.11 -12.62
N LYS A 103 4.85 8.90 -12.76
CA LYS A 103 5.85 9.97 -12.66
C LYS A 103 5.62 11.07 -13.71
N GLU A 104 5.04 10.71 -14.86
CA GLU A 104 4.68 11.67 -15.93
C GLU A 104 3.71 12.76 -15.46
N ASP A 105 3.01 12.53 -14.32
CA ASP A 105 2.14 13.49 -13.65
C ASP A 105 2.93 14.39 -12.67
N GLU A 106 4.22 14.65 -12.91
CA GLU A 106 5.10 15.45 -12.03
C GLU A 106 4.57 16.87 -11.73
N GLU A 107 3.66 17.39 -12.51
CA GLU A 107 2.98 18.67 -12.25
C GLU A 107 1.78 18.52 -11.28
N ASP A 108 1.30 17.30 -10.99
CA ASP A 108 0.23 17.08 -10.01
C ASP A 108 0.77 17.29 -8.59
N PRO A 109 0.30 18.32 -7.86
CA PRO A 109 0.75 18.58 -6.49
C PRO A 109 0.55 17.38 -5.56
N PHE A 110 -0.45 16.53 -5.83
CA PHE A 110 -0.69 15.35 -5.02
C PHE A 110 0.36 14.25 -5.27
N TYR A 111 0.77 14.03 -6.52
CA TYR A 111 1.87 13.12 -6.81
C TYR A 111 3.17 13.58 -6.13
N LEU A 112 3.50 14.88 -6.22
CA LEU A 112 4.67 15.44 -5.58
C LEU A 112 4.62 15.27 -4.05
N PHE A 113 3.47 15.54 -3.44
CA PHE A 113 3.24 15.31 -2.01
C PHE A 113 3.46 13.83 -1.66
N LEU A 114 2.78 12.90 -2.36
CA LEU A 114 2.87 11.47 -2.12
C LEU A 114 4.32 10.97 -2.20
N ARG A 115 5.01 11.33 -3.27
CA ARG A 115 6.42 10.97 -3.46
C ARG A 115 7.31 11.51 -2.35
N SER A 116 7.13 12.77 -1.97
CA SER A 116 7.92 13.39 -0.90
C SER A 116 7.68 12.73 0.46
N GLN A 117 6.44 12.37 0.77
CA GLN A 117 6.08 11.66 2.00
C GLN A 117 6.70 10.25 2.05
N ILE A 118 6.62 9.48 0.95
CA ILE A 118 7.25 8.15 0.88
C ILE A 118 8.76 8.26 1.16
N LEU A 119 9.46 9.19 0.52
CA LEU A 119 10.90 9.38 0.72
C LEU A 119 11.27 9.85 2.13
N GLU A 120 10.41 10.66 2.76
CA GLU A 120 10.60 11.09 4.15
C GLU A 120 10.41 9.91 5.11
N LEU A 121 9.37 9.09 4.93
CA LEU A 121 9.11 7.90 5.75
C LEU A 121 10.26 6.90 5.66
N VAL A 122 10.82 6.69 4.46
CA VAL A 122 12.02 5.86 4.25
C VAL A 122 13.19 6.42 5.05
N ARG A 123 13.44 7.72 4.95
CA ARG A 123 14.56 8.37 5.68
C ARG A 123 14.39 8.24 7.19
N GLU A 124 13.19 8.43 7.72
CA GLU A 124 12.91 8.24 9.15
C GLU A 124 13.10 6.78 9.57
N TYR A 125 12.73 5.83 8.72
CA TYR A 125 12.91 4.40 8.99
C TYR A 125 14.39 4.01 9.06
N ASP A 126 15.20 4.52 8.13
CA ASP A 126 16.64 4.25 8.08
C ASP A 126 17.43 4.90 9.24
N ASN A 127 16.88 5.95 9.86
CA ASN A 127 17.54 6.64 10.98
C ASN A 127 17.44 5.92 12.33
N GLU A 128 16.60 4.88 12.47
CA GLU A 128 16.45 4.04 13.67
C GLU A 128 16.40 4.80 15.02
N GLY A 129 15.88 6.03 15.01
CA GLY A 129 15.83 6.87 16.22
C GLY A 129 14.75 6.46 17.22
N ALA A 130 14.91 6.85 18.50
CA ALA A 130 13.96 6.54 19.59
C ALA A 130 12.51 6.99 19.30
N VAL A 131 12.31 7.96 18.42
CA VAL A 131 10.99 8.49 18.03
C VAL A 131 10.56 8.06 16.62
N MET A 132 11.32 7.18 15.97
CA MET A 132 11.08 6.71 14.60
C MET A 132 9.64 6.22 14.39
N THR A 133 9.20 5.29 15.21
CA THR A 133 7.84 4.73 15.10
C THR A 133 6.76 5.81 15.18
N HIS A 134 6.91 6.76 16.11
CA HIS A 134 5.95 7.86 16.25
C HIS A 134 5.92 8.77 15.01
N ARG A 135 7.09 9.11 14.46
CA ARG A 135 7.20 9.95 13.26
C ARG A 135 6.62 9.25 12.03
N ILE A 136 6.93 7.97 11.86
CA ILE A 136 6.38 7.19 10.75
C ILE A 136 4.85 7.08 10.86
N CYS A 137 4.31 6.73 12.02
CA CYS A 137 2.86 6.67 12.22
C CYS A 137 2.19 8.03 11.96
N THR A 138 2.83 9.14 12.34
CA THR A 138 2.31 10.49 12.07
C THR A 138 2.32 10.79 10.57
N GLY A 139 3.42 10.52 9.88
CA GLY A 139 3.53 10.75 8.43
C GLY A 139 2.59 9.85 7.62
N LEU A 140 2.38 8.60 8.04
CA LEU A 140 1.39 7.71 7.44
C LEU A 140 -0.03 8.27 7.60
N LYS A 141 -0.40 8.75 8.79
CA LYS A 141 -1.71 9.39 9.01
C LYS A 141 -1.92 10.62 8.12
N GLU A 142 -0.89 11.45 7.96
CA GLU A 142 -0.94 12.59 7.07
C GLU A 142 -1.12 12.16 5.61
N LEU A 143 -0.32 11.19 5.15
CA LEU A 143 -0.41 10.62 3.81
C LEU A 143 -1.82 10.10 3.50
N PHE A 144 -2.37 9.30 4.37
CA PHE A 144 -3.70 8.72 4.18
C PHE A 144 -4.82 9.76 4.32
N SER A 145 -4.67 10.77 5.19
CA SER A 145 -5.61 11.90 5.30
C SER A 145 -5.69 12.69 3.99
N GLU A 146 -4.56 12.91 3.32
CA GLU A 146 -4.54 13.58 2.01
C GLU A 146 -5.18 12.72 0.90
N PHE A 147 -5.03 11.40 0.96
CA PHE A 147 -5.81 10.49 0.09
C PHE A 147 -7.32 10.70 0.29
N GLY A 148 -7.77 10.74 1.55
CA GLY A 148 -9.17 11.01 1.89
C GLY A 148 -9.65 12.34 1.33
N ARG A 149 -8.86 13.39 1.49
CA ARG A 149 -9.19 14.74 1.04
C ARG A 149 -9.26 14.84 -0.49
N LYS A 150 -8.38 14.18 -1.23
CA LYS A 150 -8.38 14.20 -2.70
C LYS A 150 -9.66 13.56 -3.26
N GLY A 151 -10.20 12.56 -2.61
CA GLY A 151 -11.36 11.80 -3.07
C GLY A 151 -11.09 11.15 -4.43
N PHE A 152 -11.04 9.86 -4.48
CA PHE A 152 -10.92 9.15 -5.74
C PHE A 152 -12.32 8.82 -6.24
N SER A 153 -12.82 9.63 -7.20
CA SER A 153 -14.10 9.34 -7.87
C SER A 153 -13.94 8.12 -8.77
N ASP A 154 -14.98 7.31 -8.85
CA ASP A 154 -15.10 6.04 -9.59
C ASP A 154 -14.79 6.13 -11.11
N ALA A 155 -14.21 7.21 -11.61
CA ALA A 155 -13.95 7.46 -13.03
C ALA A 155 -13.04 6.39 -13.68
N ASN A 156 -12.31 5.60 -12.90
CA ASN A 156 -11.50 4.46 -13.36
C ASN A 156 -12.03 3.09 -12.89
N ALA A 157 -13.14 3.04 -12.17
CA ALA A 157 -13.75 1.80 -11.68
C ALA A 157 -14.67 1.17 -12.75
N GLN A 158 -14.10 0.72 -13.86
CA GLN A 158 -14.88 0.02 -14.92
C GLN A 158 -15.34 -1.39 -14.54
N ASN A 159 -15.25 -1.82 -13.28
CA ASN A 159 -15.76 -3.14 -12.85
C ASN A 159 -16.34 -3.13 -11.42
N THR A 160 -17.26 -2.23 -11.15
CA THR A 160 -17.82 -2.03 -9.79
C THR A 160 -18.57 -3.22 -9.21
N PHE A 161 -19.24 -4.06 -10.00
CA PHE A 161 -20.07 -5.15 -9.45
C PHE A 161 -19.26 -6.36 -8.99
N GLY A 162 -18.21 -6.72 -9.71
CA GLY A 162 -17.26 -7.78 -9.30
C GLY A 162 -16.41 -7.37 -8.12
N ALA A 163 -15.96 -6.12 -8.10
CA ALA A 163 -15.17 -5.53 -7.03
C ALA A 163 -15.95 -5.45 -5.72
N MET A 164 -17.21 -5.00 -5.72
CA MET A 164 -18.06 -4.92 -4.50
C MET A 164 -18.26 -6.29 -3.85
N LYS A 165 -18.52 -7.33 -4.63
CA LYS A 165 -18.73 -8.68 -4.09
C LYS A 165 -17.43 -9.30 -3.56
N GLN A 166 -16.31 -9.04 -4.21
CA GLN A 166 -14.99 -9.43 -3.74
C GLN A 166 -14.63 -8.69 -2.45
N GLN A 167 -15.01 -7.43 -2.34
CA GLN A 167 -14.83 -6.58 -1.18
C GLN A 167 -15.57 -7.12 0.05
N GLU A 168 -16.86 -7.51 -0.09
CA GLU A 168 -17.63 -8.12 1.01
C GLU A 168 -16.94 -9.38 1.56
N TYR A 169 -16.37 -10.21 0.67
CA TYR A 169 -15.62 -11.39 1.10
C TYR A 169 -14.31 -11.04 1.82
N ILE A 170 -13.58 -10.06 1.32
CA ILE A 170 -12.34 -9.56 1.95
C ILE A 170 -12.65 -9.04 3.34
N GLU A 171 -13.67 -8.20 3.50
CA GLU A 171 -14.09 -7.68 4.81
C GLU A 171 -14.48 -8.78 5.79
N ALA A 172 -15.23 -9.78 5.33
CA ALA A 172 -15.59 -10.91 6.16
C ALA A 172 -14.36 -11.71 6.62
N VAL A 173 -13.40 -11.95 5.72
CA VAL A 173 -12.14 -12.64 6.05
C VAL A 173 -11.29 -11.81 7.02
N LEU A 174 -11.10 -10.53 6.76
CA LEU A 174 -10.33 -9.63 7.63
C LEU A 174 -10.98 -9.50 9.01
N SER A 175 -12.32 -9.42 9.07
CA SER A 175 -13.06 -9.41 10.33
C SER A 175 -12.88 -10.72 11.10
N ALA A 176 -12.92 -11.86 10.44
CA ALA A 176 -12.67 -13.16 11.05
C ALA A 176 -11.23 -13.27 11.56
N CYS A 177 -10.24 -12.83 10.78
CA CYS A 177 -8.84 -12.80 11.21
C CYS A 177 -8.64 -11.90 12.44
N ARG A 178 -9.21 -10.70 12.44
CA ARG A 178 -9.18 -9.79 13.61
C ARG A 178 -9.82 -10.44 14.83
N TYR A 179 -10.98 -11.08 14.69
CA TYR A 179 -11.67 -11.76 15.76
C TYR A 179 -10.81 -12.89 16.36
N ILE A 180 -10.19 -13.71 15.51
CA ILE A 180 -9.31 -14.80 15.94
C ILE A 180 -8.10 -14.24 16.70
N ASN A 181 -7.45 -13.21 16.19
CA ASN A 181 -6.29 -12.60 16.84
C ASN A 181 -6.61 -12.02 18.21
N VAL A 182 -7.80 -11.41 18.38
CA VAL A 182 -8.19 -10.81 19.66
C VAL A 182 -8.60 -11.85 20.71
N HIS A 183 -9.18 -12.99 20.27
CA HIS A 183 -9.79 -13.95 21.21
C HIS A 183 -9.01 -15.24 21.42
N TYR A 184 -8.04 -15.54 20.56
CA TYR A 184 -7.34 -16.83 20.58
C TYR A 184 -5.81 -16.74 20.54
N MET A 185 -5.23 -15.55 20.59
CA MET A 185 -3.79 -15.30 20.79
C MET A 185 -3.54 -14.46 22.03
#